data_164836c57ab466e39f0d85b0f381f5fb
#
_entry.id   164836c57ab466e39f0d85b0f381f5fb
#
_cell.length_a   1.000
_cell.length_b   1.000
_cell.length_c   1.000
_cell.angle_alpha   90.00
_cell.angle_beta   90.00
_cell.angle_gamma   90.00
#
_symmetry.space_group_name_H-M   'P 1'
#
loop_
_entity.id
_entity.type
_entity.pdbx_description
1 polymer ?
#
loop_
_entity_poly.entity_id
_entity_poly.type
_entity_poly.pdbx_seq_one_letter_code
_entity_poly.pdbx_strand_id
1 'polypeptide(L)'
;MDTAHDEPLPDDGVDRAGRGEGAATPRRLVALPSRLLNLAAAQGERMVSGRLAAADARKWHYAVLAALEEYGPASQATLSRRTGIYRSDLVAVINELEARDAVRRAPDPEDRRRNVVTLTPDGRDHLHRLDTVLDTAQEDLLAPLTDEERTELTALLTRLLAHHTAHPEGAVGEPALSGR
;
A
#
# COMPACT_ATOMS: atom_id res chain seq x y z
N MET A 1 -20.12 -65.90 15.69
CA MET A 1 -20.49 -65.49 14.34
C MET A 1 -21.46 -64.34 14.52
N ASP A 2 -20.92 -63.17 14.60
CA ASP A 2 -21.73 -61.98 14.84
C ASP A 2 -21.25 -60.92 13.83
N THR A 3 -22.09 -60.65 12.84
CA THR A 3 -21.82 -59.75 11.73
C THR A 3 -22.30 -58.37 12.14
N ALA A 4 -21.32 -57.52 12.55
CA ALA A 4 -21.57 -56.13 12.79
C ALA A 4 -21.91 -55.43 11.46
N HIS A 5 -23.10 -54.85 11.38
CA HIS A 5 -23.52 -53.93 10.32
C HIS A 5 -22.77 -52.61 10.46
N ASP A 6 -21.95 -52.34 9.47
CA ASP A 6 -21.35 -51.02 9.26
C ASP A 6 -22.38 -50.14 8.51
N GLU A 7 -22.99 -49.24 9.23
CA GLU A 7 -23.95 -48.28 8.71
C GLU A 7 -23.17 -46.99 8.39
N PRO A 8 -23.15 -46.50 7.15
CA PRO A 8 -22.45 -45.25 6.83
C PRO A 8 -23.22 -44.07 7.41
N LEU A 9 -22.46 -43.20 8.12
CA LEU A 9 -22.95 -41.92 8.62
C LEU A 9 -23.44 -41.02 7.46
N PRO A 10 -24.50 -40.22 7.67
CA PRO A 10 -25.01 -39.29 6.64
C PRO A 10 -23.95 -38.22 6.33
N ASP A 11 -23.68 -38.05 5.04
CA ASP A 11 -22.90 -36.99 4.45
C ASP A 11 -23.59 -35.66 4.76
N ASP A 12 -23.04 -34.91 5.73
CA ASP A 12 -23.43 -33.52 5.98
C ASP A 12 -23.02 -32.68 4.78
N GLY A 13 -23.83 -32.73 3.75
CA GLY A 13 -23.75 -31.87 2.58
C GLY A 13 -23.80 -30.41 3.01
N VAL A 14 -22.62 -29.84 3.28
CA VAL A 14 -22.47 -28.39 3.43
C VAL A 14 -22.83 -27.76 2.08
N ASP A 15 -24.08 -27.32 2.04
CA ASP A 15 -24.71 -26.60 0.94
C ASP A 15 -23.85 -25.36 0.56
N ARG A 16 -23.00 -25.52 -0.46
CA ARG A 16 -22.21 -24.46 -1.10
C ARG A 16 -23.00 -23.67 -2.12
N ALA A 17 -24.31 -23.80 -2.15
CA ALA A 17 -25.24 -23.10 -3.02
C ALA A 17 -25.88 -21.92 -2.31
N GLY A 18 -25.14 -20.83 -2.09
CA GLY A 18 -25.69 -19.64 -1.45
C GLY A 18 -24.85 -18.39 -1.63
N ARG A 19 -24.12 -18.26 -2.76
CA ARG A 19 -23.75 -16.89 -3.21
C ARG A 19 -24.96 -16.31 -3.96
N GLY A 20 -26.06 -16.26 -3.19
CA GLY A 20 -27.29 -15.64 -3.58
C GLY A 20 -27.13 -14.13 -3.65
N GLU A 21 -27.70 -13.61 -4.73
CA GLU A 21 -28.34 -12.31 -4.91
C GLU A 21 -28.00 -11.23 -3.87
N GLY A 22 -27.34 -10.19 -4.33
CA GLY A 22 -26.78 -9.09 -3.56
C GLY A 22 -27.66 -8.59 -2.42
N ALA A 23 -27.33 -9.01 -1.21
CA ALA A 23 -27.89 -8.39 -0.03
C ALA A 23 -27.60 -6.89 -0.12
N ALA A 24 -28.64 -6.08 -0.35
CA ALA A 24 -28.51 -4.64 -0.51
C ALA A 24 -27.86 -4.06 0.75
N THR A 25 -26.73 -3.39 0.56
CA THR A 25 -26.03 -2.73 1.67
C THR A 25 -26.99 -1.76 2.37
N PRO A 26 -27.15 -1.84 3.71
CA PRO A 26 -28.05 -0.93 4.43
C PRO A 26 -27.73 0.54 4.11
N ARG A 27 -28.77 1.35 3.89
CA ARG A 27 -28.60 2.77 3.51
C ARG A 27 -27.71 3.56 4.46
N ARG A 28 -27.76 3.25 5.77
CA ARG A 28 -26.89 3.89 6.78
C ARG A 28 -25.40 3.61 6.57
N LEU A 29 -25.05 2.50 5.94
CA LEU A 29 -23.65 2.14 5.66
C LEU A 29 -23.16 2.70 4.32
N VAL A 30 -24.07 2.90 3.36
CA VAL A 30 -23.71 3.36 2.00
C VAL A 30 -23.11 4.76 2.03
N ALA A 31 -23.59 5.64 2.91
CA ALA A 31 -23.19 7.05 2.97
C ALA A 31 -22.12 7.35 4.02
N LEU A 32 -21.54 6.35 4.70
CA LEU A 32 -20.48 6.59 5.70
C LEU A 32 -19.16 6.96 5.01
N PRO A 33 -18.61 8.18 5.22
CA PRO A 33 -17.36 8.61 4.60
C PRO A 33 -16.19 7.65 4.89
N SER A 34 -16.05 7.17 6.13
CA SER A 34 -15.00 6.23 6.51
C SER A 34 -15.07 4.91 5.74
N ARG A 35 -16.28 4.40 5.50
CA ARG A 35 -16.49 3.20 4.68
C ARG A 35 -16.14 3.44 3.22
N LEU A 36 -16.56 4.58 2.65
CA LEU A 36 -16.27 4.93 1.27
C LEU A 36 -14.75 5.10 1.06
N LEU A 37 -14.07 5.78 1.99
CA LEU A 37 -12.62 5.92 1.97
C LEU A 37 -11.91 4.55 1.98
N ASN A 38 -12.32 3.64 2.87
CA ASN A 38 -11.72 2.30 2.96
C ASN A 38 -11.96 1.49 1.67
N LEU A 39 -13.15 1.54 1.10
CA LEU A 39 -13.46 0.82 -0.14
C LEU A 39 -12.67 1.39 -1.34
N ALA A 40 -12.62 2.72 -1.45
CA ALA A 40 -11.87 3.40 -2.50
C ALA A 40 -10.36 3.13 -2.36
N ALA A 41 -9.81 3.22 -1.14
CA ALA A 41 -8.40 2.90 -0.86
C ALA A 41 -8.06 1.45 -1.22
N ALA A 42 -8.91 0.48 -0.87
CA ALA A 42 -8.69 -0.91 -1.22
C ALA A 42 -8.73 -1.15 -2.74
N GLN A 43 -9.59 -0.44 -3.47
CA GLN A 43 -9.61 -0.50 -4.94
C GLN A 43 -8.36 0.12 -5.54
N GLY A 44 -7.96 1.32 -5.09
CA GLY A 44 -6.75 1.99 -5.53
C GLY A 44 -5.50 1.14 -5.29
N GLU A 45 -5.36 0.55 -4.09
CA GLU A 45 -4.24 -0.33 -3.76
C GLU A 45 -4.16 -1.54 -4.71
N ARG A 46 -5.28 -2.18 -5.03
CA ARG A 46 -5.30 -3.32 -5.98
C ARG A 46 -4.85 -2.89 -7.38
N MET A 47 -5.34 -1.75 -7.87
CA MET A 47 -5.02 -1.26 -9.20
C MET A 47 -3.55 -0.86 -9.31
N VAL A 48 -3.05 -0.07 -8.36
CA VAL A 48 -1.66 0.39 -8.32
C VAL A 48 -0.70 -0.79 -8.16
N SER A 49 -0.94 -1.66 -7.17
CA SER A 49 -0.08 -2.82 -6.94
C SER A 49 -0.07 -3.79 -8.11
N GLY A 50 -1.22 -4.01 -8.76
CA GLY A 50 -1.31 -4.88 -9.94
C GLY A 50 -0.52 -4.32 -11.12
N ARG A 51 -0.59 -3.02 -11.39
CA ARG A 51 0.17 -2.39 -12.48
C ARG A 51 1.66 -2.33 -12.20
N LEU A 52 2.07 -2.01 -10.97
CA LEU A 52 3.48 -2.04 -10.58
C LEU A 52 4.05 -3.45 -10.66
N ALA A 53 3.29 -4.47 -10.23
CA ALA A 53 3.73 -5.87 -10.34
C ALA A 53 3.92 -6.30 -11.81
N ALA A 54 3.07 -5.85 -12.73
CA ALA A 54 3.24 -6.08 -14.17
C ALA A 54 4.50 -5.40 -14.74
N ALA A 55 4.98 -4.34 -14.09
CA ALA A 55 6.24 -3.66 -14.39
C ALA A 55 7.43 -4.16 -13.54
N ASP A 56 7.29 -5.34 -12.92
CA ASP A 56 8.28 -5.95 -12.02
C ASP A 56 8.72 -5.00 -10.88
N ALA A 57 7.78 -4.23 -10.34
CA ALA A 57 8.01 -3.29 -9.25
C ALA A 57 6.97 -3.42 -8.14
N ARG A 58 7.26 -2.79 -7.01
CA ARG A 58 6.36 -2.65 -5.87
C ARG A 58 6.30 -1.19 -5.45
N LYS A 59 5.25 -0.78 -4.75
CA LYS A 59 5.07 0.58 -4.25
C LYS A 59 6.28 1.10 -3.45
N TRP A 60 6.95 0.22 -2.72
CA TRP A 60 8.14 0.59 -1.94
C TRP A 60 9.37 0.86 -2.81
N HIS A 61 9.52 0.17 -3.96
CA HIS A 61 10.54 0.49 -4.95
C HIS A 61 10.35 1.91 -5.47
N TYR A 62 9.13 2.21 -5.91
CA TYR A 62 8.78 3.56 -6.39
C TYR A 62 9.03 4.63 -5.33
N ALA A 63 8.56 4.42 -4.09
CA ALA A 63 8.71 5.39 -3.01
C ALA A 63 10.18 5.72 -2.69
N VAL A 64 11.07 4.71 -2.72
CA VAL A 64 12.50 4.90 -2.47
C VAL A 64 13.16 5.65 -3.64
N LEU A 65 12.87 5.25 -4.88
CA LEU A 65 13.43 5.90 -6.07
C LEU A 65 12.97 7.36 -6.16
N ALA A 66 11.69 7.64 -5.96
CA ALA A 66 11.13 8.99 -5.96
C ALA A 66 11.75 9.88 -4.86
N ALA A 67 11.92 9.34 -3.65
CA ALA A 67 12.58 10.07 -2.56
C ALA A 67 14.04 10.40 -2.85
N LEU A 68 14.76 9.51 -3.56
CA LEU A 68 16.15 9.75 -3.96
C LEU A 68 16.25 10.74 -5.11
N GLU A 69 15.31 10.73 -6.05
CA GLU A 69 15.28 11.69 -7.16
C GLU A 69 14.99 13.11 -6.64
N GLU A 70 14.01 13.26 -5.77
CA GLU A 70 13.57 14.57 -5.28
C GLU A 70 14.55 15.19 -4.28
N TYR A 71 15.11 14.39 -3.38
CA TYR A 71 15.90 14.90 -2.25
C TYR A 71 17.39 14.52 -2.31
N GLY A 72 17.82 13.81 -3.34
CA GLY A 72 19.18 13.34 -3.50
C GLY A 72 19.58 12.18 -2.57
N PRO A 73 20.88 11.85 -2.51
CA PRO A 73 21.41 10.77 -1.71
C PRO A 73 20.99 10.86 -0.25
N ALA A 74 20.67 9.72 0.36
CA ALA A 74 20.16 9.70 1.73
C ALA A 74 20.56 8.42 2.48
N SER A 75 20.68 8.54 3.82
CA SER A 75 20.83 7.38 4.69
C SER A 75 19.54 6.55 4.75
N GLN A 76 19.65 5.26 5.07
CA GLN A 76 18.48 4.40 5.28
C GLN A 76 17.51 4.97 6.34
N ALA A 77 18.03 5.57 7.41
CA ALA A 77 17.21 6.22 8.42
C ALA A 77 16.40 7.41 7.86
N THR A 78 16.99 8.18 6.97
CA THR A 78 16.33 9.31 6.30
C THR A 78 15.28 8.81 5.31
N LEU A 79 15.61 7.78 4.51
CA LEU A 79 14.65 7.15 3.58
C LEU A 79 13.45 6.57 4.33
N SER A 80 13.68 5.84 5.45
CA SER A 80 12.59 5.30 6.27
C SER A 80 11.62 6.40 6.73
N ARG A 81 12.14 7.53 7.20
CA ARG A 81 11.28 8.66 7.60
C ARG A 81 10.52 9.30 6.43
N ARG A 82 11.17 9.45 5.26
CA ARG A 82 10.56 10.09 4.09
C ARG A 82 9.50 9.22 3.43
N THR A 83 9.74 7.90 3.39
CA THR A 83 8.86 6.96 2.68
C THR A 83 7.82 6.30 3.59
N GLY A 84 7.96 6.42 4.93
CA GLY A 84 7.11 5.70 5.88
C GLY A 84 7.38 4.19 5.96
N ILE A 85 8.41 3.68 5.27
CA ILE A 85 8.77 2.27 5.30
C ILE A 85 9.53 1.96 6.60
N TYR A 86 9.16 0.91 7.30
CA TYR A 86 9.91 0.45 8.47
C TYR A 86 11.34 0.07 8.09
N ARG A 87 12.29 0.34 8.99
CA ARG A 87 13.72 0.09 8.72
C ARG A 87 14.03 -1.36 8.35
N SER A 88 13.34 -2.32 8.96
CA SER A 88 13.47 -3.74 8.64
C SER A 88 13.17 -4.02 7.16
N ASP A 89 12.06 -3.48 6.68
CA ASP A 89 11.55 -3.72 5.34
C ASP A 89 12.35 -2.94 4.29
N LEU A 90 12.78 -1.71 4.66
CA LEU A 90 13.58 -0.86 3.80
C LEU A 90 14.92 -1.51 3.40
N VAL A 91 15.54 -2.29 4.29
CA VAL A 91 16.77 -3.02 3.96
C VAL A 91 16.55 -3.99 2.80
N ALA A 92 15.46 -4.74 2.81
CA ALA A 92 15.11 -5.66 1.73
C ALA A 92 14.82 -4.90 0.43
N VAL A 93 14.04 -3.81 0.51
CA VAL A 93 13.72 -2.95 -0.66
C VAL A 93 14.99 -2.39 -1.30
N ILE A 94 15.94 -1.87 -0.51
CA ILE A 94 17.19 -1.33 -1.04
C ILE A 94 18.06 -2.45 -1.63
N ASN A 95 18.10 -3.65 -1.02
CA ASN A 95 18.84 -4.79 -1.58
C ASN A 95 18.29 -5.19 -2.96
N GLU A 96 16.97 -5.21 -3.12
CA GLU A 96 16.33 -5.53 -4.39
C GLU A 96 16.61 -4.46 -5.46
N LEU A 97 16.60 -3.19 -5.09
CA LEU A 97 16.91 -2.08 -6.00
C LEU A 97 18.41 -2.08 -6.38
N GLU A 98 19.30 -2.43 -5.45
CA GLU A 98 20.74 -2.53 -5.71
C GLU A 98 21.06 -3.73 -6.60
N ALA A 99 20.37 -4.86 -6.43
CA ALA A 99 20.51 -6.03 -7.31
C ALA A 99 20.05 -5.78 -8.75
N ARG A 100 19.29 -4.68 -8.98
CA ARG A 100 18.83 -4.22 -10.30
C ARG A 100 19.63 -3.01 -10.81
N ASP A 101 20.74 -2.67 -10.17
CA ASP A 101 21.54 -1.47 -10.44
C ASP A 101 20.75 -0.16 -10.39
N ALA A 102 19.57 -0.14 -9.78
CA ALA A 102 18.73 1.07 -9.66
C ALA A 102 19.23 2.04 -8.58
N VAL A 103 19.88 1.52 -7.56
CA VAL A 103 20.54 2.31 -6.50
C VAL A 103 21.92 1.75 -6.19
N ARG A 104 22.75 2.57 -5.56
CA ARG A 104 24.08 2.18 -5.05
C ARG A 104 24.24 2.62 -3.61
N ARG A 105 24.83 1.76 -2.78
CA ARG A 105 25.30 2.13 -1.44
C ARG A 105 26.77 2.50 -1.48
N ALA A 106 27.11 3.58 -0.79
CA ALA A 106 28.48 4.00 -0.59
C ALA A 106 28.67 4.56 0.82
N PRO A 107 29.89 4.53 1.40
CA PRO A 107 30.16 5.24 2.62
C PRO A 107 29.88 6.74 2.44
N ASP A 108 29.27 7.35 3.48
CA ASP A 108 29.05 8.79 3.50
C ASP A 108 30.40 9.53 3.43
N PRO A 109 30.58 10.50 2.52
CA PRO A 109 31.81 11.27 2.45
C PRO A 109 32.16 12.02 3.74
N GLU A 110 31.16 12.44 4.52
CA GLU A 110 31.32 13.19 5.77
C GLU A 110 31.46 12.26 6.99
N ASP A 111 30.87 11.08 6.96
CA ASP A 111 30.96 10.07 8.03
C ASP A 111 31.00 8.66 7.44
N ARG A 112 32.21 8.13 7.27
CA ARG A 112 32.46 6.79 6.70
C ARG A 112 31.83 5.62 7.50
N ARG A 113 31.32 5.87 8.70
CA ARG A 113 30.59 4.87 9.50
C ARG A 113 29.14 4.71 9.04
N ARG A 114 28.66 5.61 8.19
CA ARG A 114 27.31 5.63 7.65
C ARG A 114 27.36 5.32 6.16
N ASN A 115 26.35 4.60 5.70
CA ASN A 115 26.13 4.40 4.27
C ASN A 115 25.01 5.34 3.78
N VAL A 116 25.24 5.92 2.63
CA VAL A 116 24.23 6.63 1.86
C VAL A 116 23.81 5.79 0.66
N VAL A 117 22.55 5.89 0.30
CA VAL A 117 21.95 5.30 -0.89
C VAL A 117 21.81 6.40 -1.93
N THR A 118 22.26 6.13 -3.15
CA THR A 118 22.23 7.07 -4.28
C THR A 118 21.48 6.44 -5.43
N LEU A 119 20.64 7.22 -6.11
CA LEU A 119 19.99 6.83 -7.34
C LEU A 119 21.02 6.74 -8.48
N THR A 120 20.96 5.67 -9.26
CA THR A 120 21.78 5.53 -10.46
C THR A 120 21.07 6.11 -11.69
N PRO A 121 21.76 6.29 -12.84
CA PRO A 121 21.08 6.61 -14.09
C PRO A 121 20.00 5.57 -14.47
N ASP A 122 20.31 4.28 -14.35
CA ASP A 122 19.37 3.18 -14.63
C ASP A 122 18.17 3.21 -13.69
N GLY A 123 18.41 3.59 -12.42
CA GLY A 123 17.34 3.80 -11.43
C GLY A 123 16.43 4.97 -11.77
N ARG A 124 16.98 6.06 -12.32
CA ARG A 124 16.19 7.20 -12.80
C ARG A 124 15.32 6.81 -14.00
N ASP A 125 15.90 6.11 -14.96
CA ASP A 125 15.14 5.60 -16.12
C ASP A 125 14.06 4.62 -15.69
N HIS A 126 14.34 3.80 -14.65
CA HIS A 126 13.32 2.92 -14.09
C HIS A 126 12.20 3.70 -13.41
N LEU A 127 12.52 4.72 -12.62
CA LEU A 127 11.54 5.61 -11.98
C LEU A 127 10.61 6.24 -13.01
N HIS A 128 11.15 6.82 -14.10
CA HIS A 128 10.34 7.43 -15.15
C HIS A 128 9.38 6.45 -15.83
N ARG A 129 9.81 5.18 -16.00
CA ARG A 129 8.88 4.13 -16.49
C ARG A 129 7.76 3.85 -15.48
N LEU A 130 8.08 3.85 -14.19
CA LEU A 130 7.07 3.64 -13.13
C LEU A 130 6.13 4.84 -12.98
N ASP A 131 6.60 6.09 -13.22
CA ASP A 131 5.74 7.27 -13.28
C ASP A 131 4.62 7.07 -14.31
N THR A 132 4.97 6.67 -15.53
CA THR A 132 3.98 6.41 -16.60
C THR A 132 2.99 5.30 -16.21
N VAL A 133 3.46 4.24 -15.53
CA VAL A 133 2.61 3.14 -15.04
C VAL A 133 1.63 3.64 -13.99
N LEU A 134 2.09 4.50 -13.08
CA LEU A 134 1.28 5.08 -12.01
C LEU A 134 0.28 6.09 -12.54
N ASP A 135 0.69 6.96 -13.49
CA ASP A 135 -0.21 7.92 -14.13
C ASP A 135 -1.40 7.19 -14.76
N THR A 136 -1.14 6.13 -15.54
CA THR A 136 -2.20 5.30 -16.12
C THR A 136 -3.09 4.66 -15.05
N ALA A 137 -2.51 4.21 -13.93
CA ALA A 137 -3.29 3.63 -12.83
C ALA A 137 -4.20 4.68 -12.15
N GLN A 138 -3.72 5.93 -12.01
CA GLN A 138 -4.50 7.03 -11.46
C GLN A 138 -5.62 7.46 -12.43
N GLU A 139 -5.33 7.53 -13.74
CA GLU A 139 -6.34 7.83 -14.75
C GLU A 139 -7.49 6.83 -14.71
N ASP A 140 -7.19 5.53 -14.66
CA ASP A 140 -8.20 4.48 -14.59
C ASP A 140 -8.99 4.51 -13.28
N LEU A 141 -8.32 4.73 -12.14
CA LEU A 141 -8.96 4.82 -10.84
C LEU A 141 -9.95 5.98 -10.77
N LEU A 142 -9.56 7.11 -11.36
CA LEU A 142 -10.32 8.36 -11.32
C LEU A 142 -11.15 8.60 -12.59
N ALA A 143 -11.26 7.61 -13.48
CA ALA A 143 -12.01 7.71 -14.75
C ALA A 143 -13.47 8.22 -14.60
N PRO A 144 -14.21 7.90 -13.53
CA PRO A 144 -15.56 8.43 -13.34
C PRO A 144 -15.65 9.92 -13.00
N LEU A 145 -14.52 10.59 -12.70
CA LEU A 145 -14.46 11.97 -12.23
C LEU A 145 -13.97 12.91 -13.34
N THR A 146 -14.51 14.13 -13.39
CA THR A 146 -13.97 15.22 -14.19
C THR A 146 -12.62 15.71 -13.61
N ASP A 147 -11.86 16.51 -14.35
CA ASP A 147 -10.56 17.02 -13.89
C ASP A 147 -10.71 17.95 -12.67
N GLU A 148 -11.79 18.72 -12.61
CA GLU A 148 -12.12 19.55 -11.45
C GLU A 148 -12.42 18.70 -10.22
N GLU A 149 -13.22 17.63 -10.37
CA GLU A 149 -13.56 16.70 -9.28
C GLU A 149 -12.33 15.92 -8.79
N ARG A 150 -11.40 15.53 -9.69
CA ARG A 150 -10.13 14.89 -9.33
C ARG A 150 -9.25 15.83 -8.48
N THR A 151 -9.18 17.10 -8.89
CA THR A 151 -8.45 18.15 -8.15
C THR A 151 -9.06 18.37 -6.76
N GLU A 152 -10.38 18.47 -6.69
CA GLU A 152 -11.11 18.65 -5.42
C GLU A 152 -10.93 17.44 -4.50
N LEU A 153 -11.07 16.22 -5.01
CA LEU A 153 -10.86 14.98 -4.25
C LEU A 153 -9.45 14.93 -3.63
N THR A 154 -8.44 15.24 -4.43
CA THR A 154 -7.04 15.28 -3.96
C THR A 154 -6.85 16.31 -2.85
N ALA A 155 -7.42 17.51 -3.01
CA ALA A 155 -7.35 18.57 -2.01
C ALA A 155 -8.06 18.17 -0.70
N LEU A 156 -9.24 17.53 -0.79
CA LEU A 156 -10.00 17.06 0.37
C LEU A 156 -9.29 15.96 1.13
N LEU A 157 -8.74 14.97 0.43
CA LEU A 157 -7.96 13.89 1.02
C LEU A 157 -6.69 14.42 1.69
N THR A 158 -5.97 15.33 1.04
CA THR A 158 -4.77 15.97 1.60
C THR A 158 -5.09 16.72 2.89
N ARG A 159 -6.19 17.48 2.93
CA ARG A 159 -6.64 18.19 4.13
C ARG A 159 -7.00 17.27 5.28
N LEU A 160 -7.69 16.15 4.99
CA LEU A 160 -8.02 15.13 6.00
C LEU A 160 -6.74 14.52 6.58
N LEU A 161 -5.81 14.10 5.73
CA LEU A 161 -4.55 13.49 6.17
C LEU A 161 -3.71 14.45 6.99
N ALA A 162 -3.57 15.71 6.55
CA ALA A 162 -2.82 16.73 7.27
C ALA A 162 -3.39 16.98 8.69
N HIS A 163 -4.73 17.04 8.81
CA HIS A 163 -5.39 17.24 10.10
C HIS A 163 -5.08 16.09 11.08
N HIS A 164 -5.22 14.85 10.66
CA HIS A 164 -5.01 13.69 11.54
C HIS A 164 -3.52 13.42 11.81
N THR A 165 -2.62 13.81 10.92
CA THR A 165 -1.17 13.74 11.17
C THR A 165 -0.72 14.77 12.20
N ALA A 166 -1.33 15.97 12.21
CA ALA A 166 -1.02 17.02 13.19
C ALA A 166 -1.64 16.75 14.57
N HIS A 167 -2.70 15.91 14.65
CA HIS A 167 -3.44 15.62 15.89
C HIS A 167 -3.55 14.10 16.11
N PRO A 168 -2.44 13.39 16.43
CA PRO A 168 -2.44 11.93 16.56
C PRO A 168 -3.24 11.40 17.75
N GLU A 169 -3.70 12.26 18.67
CA GLU A 169 -4.43 11.88 19.90
C GLU A 169 -5.88 11.39 19.64
N GLY A 170 -6.35 11.38 18.40
CA GLY A 170 -7.64 10.80 18.01
C GLY A 170 -7.62 9.29 17.71
N ALA A 171 -6.48 8.63 17.78
CA ALA A 171 -6.39 7.17 17.68
C ALA A 171 -6.84 6.56 19.00
N VAL A 172 -8.05 6.07 18.99
CA VAL A 172 -8.80 5.25 19.97
C VAL A 172 -7.92 4.74 21.10
N GLY A 173 -8.16 5.28 22.32
CA GLY A 173 -7.73 4.64 23.55
C GLY A 173 -8.20 3.19 23.54
N GLU A 174 -7.30 2.27 23.76
CA GLU A 174 -7.59 0.86 24.04
C GLU A 174 -8.73 0.80 25.07
N PRO A 175 -9.83 0.07 24.81
CA PRO A 175 -10.81 -0.16 25.87
C PRO A 175 -10.07 -0.92 26.98
N ALA A 176 -9.87 -0.25 28.10
CA ALA A 176 -9.41 -0.90 29.31
C ALA A 176 -10.37 -2.05 29.64
N LEU A 177 -9.96 -3.26 29.35
CA LEU A 177 -10.58 -4.46 29.88
C LEU A 177 -10.30 -4.48 31.39
N SER A 178 -11.07 -3.68 32.16
CA SER A 178 -11.16 -3.84 33.60
C SER A 178 -11.81 -5.18 33.87
N GLY A 179 -11.01 -6.08 34.44
CA GLY A 179 -11.44 -7.37 34.91
C GLY A 179 -12.48 -7.28 36.05
N ARG A 180 -13.35 -8.27 36.06
CA ARG A 180 -13.76 -8.98 37.29
C ARG A 180 -14.07 -10.40 36.93
#